data_17d5dc0c7afd98bc489e38dffb3dfc5d
#
_entry.id   17d5dc0c7afd98bc489e38dffb3dfc5d
#
_cell.length_a   1.000
_cell.length_b   1.000
_cell.length_c   1.000
_cell.angle_alpha   90.00
_cell.angle_beta   90.00
_cell.angle_gamma   90.00
#
_symmetry.space_group_name_H-M   'P 1'
#
loop_
_entity.id
_entity.type
_entity.pdbx_description
1 polymer ?
#
loop_
_entity_poly.entity_id
_entity_poly.type
_entity_poly.pdbx_seq_one_letter_code
_entity_poly.pdbx_strand_id
1 'polypeptide(L)'
;LALFLPVCFWLLDSTAGGKIGKTACDAFNKCWNKAEKALTLLTVAAVVYGNVFMSAVDQQAMYEGRQATKELSDLIAQTLVSEGYYDNEIPVMLVGNASSSPLFRTHELYHRANPYARVGLFMAETAGTIRFSWDAAFRDYTPIWLNLCDNKTYQELLETEEIAEMPTFPQEGSIRKMDGVLVIKVSEEYHLD
;
A
#
# COMPACT_ATOMS: atom_id res chain seq x y z
N LEU A 1 17.40 1.84 -20.73
CA LEU A 1 18.40 2.94 -20.67
C LEU A 1 19.81 2.42 -20.40
N ALA A 2 20.02 1.41 -19.53
CA ALA A 2 21.33 0.88 -19.15
C ALA A 2 22.12 0.24 -20.32
N LEU A 3 21.45 -0.25 -21.35
CA LEU A 3 22.06 -0.85 -22.54
C LEU A 3 22.41 0.18 -23.66
N PHE A 4 21.82 1.38 -23.60
CA PHE A 4 22.01 2.38 -24.63
C PHE A 4 23.40 3.07 -24.53
N LEU A 5 23.89 3.29 -23.32
CA LEU A 5 25.18 3.91 -23.07
C LEU A 5 26.37 3.09 -23.62
N PRO A 6 26.49 1.77 -23.37
CA PRO A 6 27.57 0.93 -23.94
C PRO A 6 27.56 0.92 -25.46
N VAL A 7 26.39 0.90 -26.09
CA VAL A 7 26.24 0.90 -27.56
C VAL A 7 26.68 2.24 -28.17
N CYS A 8 26.31 3.36 -27.56
CA CYS A 8 26.77 4.67 -28.01
C CYS A 8 28.30 4.82 -27.86
N PHE A 9 28.90 4.28 -26.80
CA PHE A 9 30.33 4.28 -26.60
C PHE A 9 31.05 3.41 -27.62
N TRP A 10 30.52 2.22 -27.93
CA TRP A 10 31.09 1.32 -28.94
C TRP A 10 31.03 1.94 -30.35
N LEU A 11 29.95 2.64 -30.69
CA LEU A 11 29.84 3.36 -31.96
C LEU A 11 30.81 4.53 -32.09
N LEU A 12 31.07 5.28 -31.01
CA LEU A 12 32.04 6.37 -30.98
C LEU A 12 33.48 5.88 -31.10
N ASP A 13 33.81 4.73 -30.50
CA ASP A 13 35.14 4.12 -30.57
C ASP A 13 35.44 3.59 -31.99
N SER A 14 34.45 3.05 -32.70
CA SER A 14 34.61 2.51 -34.07
C SER A 14 34.80 3.59 -35.15
N THR A 15 34.41 4.86 -34.87
CA THR A 15 34.52 5.95 -35.86
C THR A 15 35.79 6.79 -35.72
N ALA A 16 36.60 6.60 -34.67
CA ALA A 16 37.79 7.43 -34.34
C ALA A 16 39.11 6.92 -35.01
N GLY A 17 39.07 6.16 -36.10
CA GLY A 17 40.24 5.63 -36.82
C GLY A 17 41.09 6.62 -37.61
N GLY A 18 41.25 7.87 -37.13
CA GLY A 18 42.12 8.88 -37.75
C GLY A 18 43.38 9.12 -36.93
N LYS A 19 44.56 9.14 -37.60
CA LYS A 19 45.89 9.34 -37.02
C LYS A 19 46.02 10.66 -36.23
N ILE A 20 45.63 10.66 -34.98
CA ILE A 20 45.97 11.72 -34.01
C ILE A 20 47.25 11.30 -33.29
N GLY A 21 48.22 12.20 -33.18
CA GLY A 21 49.54 11.89 -32.61
C GLY A 21 49.44 11.25 -31.22
N LYS A 22 50.30 10.27 -30.94
CA LYS A 22 50.28 9.42 -29.73
C LYS A 22 50.11 10.22 -28.42
N THR A 23 50.71 11.37 -28.31
CA THR A 23 50.64 12.21 -27.09
C THR A 23 49.25 12.83 -26.85
N ALA A 24 48.56 13.23 -27.92
CA ALA A 24 47.21 13.77 -27.82
C ALA A 24 46.20 12.64 -27.49
N CYS A 25 46.43 11.44 -28.02
CA CYS A 25 45.65 10.27 -27.75
C CYS A 25 45.76 9.79 -26.28
N ASP A 26 46.97 9.82 -25.70
CA ASP A 26 47.20 9.44 -24.30
C ASP A 26 46.60 10.46 -23.32
N ALA A 27 46.67 11.76 -23.62
CA ALA A 27 46.02 12.79 -22.82
C ALA A 27 44.47 12.65 -22.89
N PHE A 28 43.94 12.42 -24.07
CA PHE A 28 42.52 12.19 -24.29
C PHE A 28 42.03 10.93 -23.55
N ASN A 29 42.73 9.80 -23.67
CA ASN A 29 42.37 8.56 -22.98
C ASN A 29 42.45 8.71 -21.47
N LYS A 30 43.42 9.47 -20.94
CA LYS A 30 43.50 9.74 -19.50
C LYS A 30 42.34 10.60 -19.00
N CYS A 31 41.92 11.60 -19.77
CA CYS A 31 40.77 12.45 -19.49
C CYS A 31 39.48 11.64 -19.59
N TRP A 32 39.34 10.82 -20.63
CA TRP A 32 38.18 9.95 -20.87
C TRP A 32 37.99 8.93 -19.76
N ASN A 33 39.06 8.24 -19.34
CA ASN A 33 38.99 7.29 -18.23
C ASN A 33 38.57 7.93 -16.91
N LYS A 34 38.95 9.20 -16.68
CA LYS A 34 38.48 9.95 -15.50
C LYS A 34 37.02 10.33 -15.62
N ALA A 35 36.55 10.76 -16.78
CA ALA A 35 35.16 11.09 -17.06
C ALA A 35 34.28 9.89 -16.95
N GLU A 36 34.68 8.74 -17.48
CA GLU A 36 33.98 7.47 -17.37
C GLU A 36 33.81 7.04 -15.90
N LYS A 37 34.89 7.09 -15.11
CA LYS A 37 34.81 6.75 -13.67
C LYS A 37 33.91 7.71 -12.92
N ALA A 38 33.98 9.00 -13.22
CA ALA A 38 33.11 10.00 -12.60
C ALA A 38 31.63 9.77 -12.95
N LEU A 39 31.33 9.46 -14.23
CA LEU A 39 30.00 9.18 -14.70
C LEU A 39 29.45 7.90 -14.05
N THR A 40 30.27 6.85 -13.97
CA THR A 40 29.90 5.60 -13.29
C THR A 40 29.58 5.85 -11.83
N LEU A 41 30.44 6.61 -11.12
CA LEU A 41 30.20 6.94 -9.72
C LEU A 41 28.92 7.76 -9.54
N LEU A 42 28.66 8.74 -10.38
CA LEU A 42 27.44 9.53 -10.37
C LEU A 42 26.19 8.66 -10.63
N THR A 43 26.29 7.74 -11.59
CA THR A 43 25.19 6.82 -11.89
C THR A 43 24.89 5.90 -10.71
N VAL A 44 25.93 5.33 -10.09
CA VAL A 44 25.79 4.49 -8.90
C VAL A 44 25.19 5.31 -7.75
N ALA A 45 25.69 6.51 -7.51
CA ALA A 45 25.17 7.40 -6.46
C ALA A 45 23.70 7.76 -6.70
N ALA A 46 23.31 8.06 -7.94
CA ALA A 46 21.91 8.35 -8.30
C ALA A 46 20.99 7.13 -8.10
N VAL A 47 21.46 5.95 -8.47
CA VAL A 47 20.69 4.70 -8.25
C VAL A 47 20.52 4.41 -6.77
N VAL A 48 21.60 4.51 -5.98
CA VAL A 48 21.55 4.31 -4.53
C VAL A 48 20.63 5.32 -3.87
N TYR A 49 20.79 6.60 -4.19
CA TYR A 49 19.94 7.66 -3.66
C TYR A 49 18.47 7.44 -4.02
N GLY A 50 18.17 7.10 -5.28
CA GLY A 50 16.81 6.82 -5.73
C GLY A 50 16.17 5.66 -4.97
N ASN A 51 16.93 4.57 -4.75
CA ASN A 51 16.41 3.42 -3.97
C ASN A 51 16.20 3.77 -2.49
N VAL A 52 17.12 4.50 -1.87
CA VAL A 52 16.96 4.95 -0.47
C VAL A 52 15.75 5.88 -0.33
N PHE A 53 15.61 6.84 -1.26
CA PHE A 53 14.46 7.74 -1.25
C PHE A 53 13.14 6.99 -1.41
N MET A 54 13.04 6.09 -2.39
CA MET A 54 11.82 5.30 -2.61
C MET A 54 11.51 4.38 -1.43
N SER A 55 12.53 3.75 -0.84
CA SER A 55 12.35 2.94 0.37
C SER A 55 11.84 3.77 1.55
N ALA A 56 12.30 4.99 1.72
CA ALA A 56 11.82 5.89 2.76
C ALA A 56 10.34 6.28 2.55
N VAL A 57 9.95 6.55 1.30
CA VAL A 57 8.54 6.84 0.95
C VAL A 57 7.65 5.62 1.22
N ASP A 58 8.07 4.42 0.81
CA ASP A 58 7.34 3.18 1.06
C ASP A 58 7.16 2.92 2.56
N GLN A 59 8.25 3.09 3.35
CA GLN A 59 8.19 2.93 4.80
C GLN A 59 7.25 3.95 5.46
N GLN A 60 7.28 5.21 5.00
CA GLN A 60 6.37 6.23 5.51
C GLN A 60 4.92 5.89 5.20
N ALA A 61 4.60 5.51 3.95
CA ALA A 61 3.25 5.12 3.57
C ALA A 61 2.74 3.91 4.37
N MET A 62 3.58 2.90 4.56
CA MET A 62 3.24 1.72 5.38
C MET A 62 3.02 2.08 6.85
N TYR A 63 3.85 2.95 7.42
CA TYR A 63 3.70 3.40 8.80
C TYR A 63 2.39 4.15 9.01
N GLU A 64 2.12 5.14 8.16
CA GLU A 64 0.90 5.96 8.23
C GLU A 64 -0.36 5.13 7.99
N GLY A 65 -0.31 4.20 7.02
CA GLY A 65 -1.38 3.26 6.76
C GLY A 65 -1.67 2.34 7.96
N ARG A 66 -0.61 1.89 8.64
CA ARG A 66 -0.75 1.09 9.85
C ARG A 66 -1.38 1.89 11.00
N GLN A 67 -0.98 3.14 11.20
CA GLN A 67 -1.57 4.00 12.22
C GLN A 67 -3.05 4.26 11.94
N ALA A 68 -3.40 4.61 10.70
CA ALA A 68 -4.79 4.83 10.32
C ALA A 68 -5.65 3.55 10.47
N THR A 69 -5.11 2.38 10.15
CA THR A 69 -5.79 1.09 10.38
C THR A 69 -6.03 0.83 11.85
N LYS A 70 -5.03 1.12 12.68
CA LYS A 70 -5.14 0.97 14.14
C LYS A 70 -6.22 1.88 14.71
N GLU A 71 -6.19 3.17 14.36
CA GLU A 71 -7.17 4.15 14.81
C GLU A 71 -8.59 3.77 14.39
N LEU A 72 -8.77 3.30 13.15
CA LEU A 72 -10.06 2.82 12.67
C LEU A 72 -10.53 1.58 13.42
N SER A 73 -9.66 0.60 13.65
CA SER A 73 -9.99 -0.62 14.39
C SER A 73 -10.33 -0.33 15.85
N ASP A 74 -9.57 0.55 16.51
CA ASP A 74 -9.84 1.01 17.87
C ASP A 74 -11.20 1.72 17.97
N LEU A 75 -11.53 2.57 16.99
CA LEU A 75 -12.80 3.29 16.98
C LEU A 75 -13.99 2.35 16.78
N ILE A 76 -13.88 1.37 15.85
CA ILE A 76 -14.92 0.35 15.68
C ILE A 76 -15.08 -0.45 16.97
N ALA A 77 -13.97 -0.90 17.59
CA ALA A 77 -14.01 -1.66 18.83
C ALA A 77 -14.69 -0.87 19.97
N GLN A 78 -14.36 0.41 20.13
CA GLN A 78 -14.99 1.28 21.12
C GLN A 78 -16.48 1.45 20.85
N THR A 79 -16.88 1.63 19.60
CA THR A 79 -18.29 1.76 19.23
C THR A 79 -19.07 0.46 19.55
N LEU A 80 -18.51 -0.70 19.19
CA LEU A 80 -19.14 -1.99 19.49
C LEU A 80 -19.38 -2.19 21.00
N VAL A 81 -18.41 -1.81 21.81
CA VAL A 81 -18.52 -1.95 23.27
C VAL A 81 -19.47 -0.91 23.86
N SER A 82 -19.37 0.36 23.44
CA SER A 82 -20.18 1.45 24.02
C SER A 82 -21.66 1.37 23.63
N GLU A 83 -21.98 0.88 22.45
CA GLU A 83 -23.34 0.72 21.97
C GLU A 83 -23.96 -0.65 22.33
N GLY A 84 -23.17 -1.54 22.96
CA GLY A 84 -23.65 -2.84 23.40
C GLY A 84 -23.82 -3.89 22.27
N TYR A 85 -23.17 -3.67 21.15
CA TYR A 85 -23.15 -4.65 20.03
C TYR A 85 -22.16 -5.79 20.25
N TYR A 86 -21.15 -5.58 21.13
CA TYR A 86 -20.10 -6.55 21.34
C TYR A 86 -20.59 -7.81 22.05
N ASP A 87 -20.50 -8.94 21.35
CA ASP A 87 -20.79 -10.28 21.83
C ASP A 87 -19.86 -11.27 21.12
N ASN A 88 -19.12 -12.05 21.90
CA ASN A 88 -18.15 -13.02 21.37
C ASN A 88 -18.81 -14.20 20.63
N GLU A 89 -20.11 -14.44 20.88
CA GLU A 89 -20.84 -15.55 20.28
C GLU A 89 -21.45 -15.17 18.94
N ILE A 90 -21.70 -13.89 18.70
CA ILE A 90 -22.31 -13.41 17.46
C ILE A 90 -21.25 -13.35 16.36
N PRO A 91 -21.49 -14.00 15.20
CA PRO A 91 -20.63 -13.82 14.04
C PRO A 91 -20.60 -12.37 13.57
N VAL A 92 -19.42 -11.87 13.21
CA VAL A 92 -19.21 -10.49 12.74
C VAL A 92 -18.74 -10.50 11.29
N MET A 93 -19.28 -9.60 10.50
CA MET A 93 -18.88 -9.36 9.11
C MET A 93 -18.44 -7.91 8.96
N LEU A 94 -17.19 -7.69 8.49
CA LEU A 94 -16.72 -6.36 8.11
C LEU A 94 -16.73 -6.25 6.59
N VAL A 95 -17.50 -5.29 6.07
CA VAL A 95 -17.66 -5.03 4.64
C VAL A 95 -16.79 -3.86 4.23
N GLY A 96 -15.97 -4.08 3.23
CA GLY A 96 -15.11 -3.06 2.66
C GLY A 96 -13.67 -3.06 3.21
N ASN A 97 -12.88 -2.20 2.60
CA ASN A 97 -11.46 -2.07 2.86
C ASN A 97 -11.18 -0.87 3.76
N ALA A 98 -10.23 -0.98 4.69
CA ALA A 98 -9.84 0.12 5.56
C ALA A 98 -9.34 1.35 4.77
N SER A 99 -8.54 1.15 3.71
CA SER A 99 -8.00 2.23 2.89
C SER A 99 -9.07 3.06 2.17
N SER A 100 -10.22 2.48 1.93
CA SER A 100 -11.37 3.14 1.29
C SER A 100 -12.36 3.72 2.30
N SER A 101 -12.13 3.52 3.59
CA SER A 101 -12.94 4.13 4.66
C SER A 101 -12.87 5.66 4.60
N PRO A 102 -14.01 6.37 4.81
CA PRO A 102 -14.02 7.82 4.91
C PRO A 102 -13.06 8.36 5.99
N LEU A 103 -12.93 7.66 7.11
CA LEU A 103 -12.01 8.03 8.19
C LEU A 103 -10.55 7.88 7.78
N PHE A 104 -10.22 6.82 7.05
CA PHE A 104 -8.87 6.60 6.55
C PHE A 104 -8.47 7.66 5.52
N ARG A 105 -9.40 8.08 4.66
CA ARG A 105 -9.19 9.13 3.66
C ARG A 105 -8.89 10.50 4.28
N THR A 106 -9.18 10.73 5.54
CA THR A 106 -8.83 11.98 6.25
C THR A 106 -7.42 12.00 6.80
N HIS A 107 -6.69 10.88 6.74
CA HIS A 107 -5.31 10.78 7.25
C HIS A 107 -4.32 11.46 6.29
N GLU A 108 -3.98 12.71 6.58
CA GLU A 108 -3.25 13.62 5.67
C GLU A 108 -1.88 13.08 5.22
N LEU A 109 -1.10 12.53 6.15
CA LEU A 109 0.24 12.04 5.85
C LEU A 109 0.22 10.81 4.96
N TYR A 110 -0.75 9.91 5.17
CA TYR A 110 -0.97 8.78 4.28
C TYR A 110 -1.22 9.23 2.84
N HIS A 111 -2.14 10.19 2.65
CA HIS A 111 -2.45 10.71 1.32
C HIS A 111 -1.28 11.42 0.65
N ARG A 112 -0.38 12.03 1.42
CA ARG A 112 0.85 12.63 0.88
C ARG A 112 1.87 11.59 0.43
N ALA A 113 2.03 10.51 1.16
CA ALA A 113 3.03 9.48 0.86
C ALA A 113 2.54 8.45 -0.18
N ASN A 114 1.27 8.03 -0.09
CA ASN A 114 0.71 6.95 -0.89
C ASN A 114 0.84 7.13 -2.41
N PRO A 115 0.63 8.32 -3.01
CA PRO A 115 0.77 8.50 -4.47
C PRO A 115 2.18 8.23 -5.01
N TYR A 116 3.20 8.27 -4.15
CA TYR A 116 4.60 8.05 -4.51
C TYR A 116 5.12 6.69 -4.03
N ALA A 117 4.36 5.98 -3.22
CA ALA A 117 4.73 4.68 -2.70
C ALA A 117 4.56 3.59 -3.78
N ARG A 118 5.51 2.65 -3.83
CA ARG A 118 5.42 1.44 -4.67
C ARG A 118 4.72 0.30 -3.95
N VAL A 119 4.87 0.29 -2.63
CA VAL A 119 4.23 -0.66 -1.73
C VAL A 119 3.11 0.07 -1.02
N GLY A 120 1.88 -0.30 -1.35
CA GLY A 120 0.69 0.27 -0.75
C GLY A 120 0.36 -0.33 0.61
N LEU A 121 -0.84 -0.06 1.06
CA LEU A 121 -1.37 -0.60 2.29
C LEU A 121 -1.42 -2.11 2.28
N PHE A 122 -1.22 -2.63 3.48
CA PHE A 122 -1.12 -4.04 3.81
C PHE A 122 -2.45 -4.80 3.67
N MET A 123 -3.56 -4.13 3.45
CA MET A 123 -4.86 -4.79 3.33
C MET A 123 -5.10 -5.23 1.89
N ALA A 124 -5.16 -6.54 1.71
CA ALA A 124 -5.52 -7.11 0.43
C ALA A 124 -6.97 -6.74 0.05
N GLU A 125 -7.14 -6.41 -1.21
CA GLU A 125 -8.39 -5.86 -1.75
C GLU A 125 -9.42 -6.94 -2.12
N THR A 126 -9.04 -8.23 -2.06
CA THR A 126 -9.95 -9.32 -2.41
C THR A 126 -10.79 -9.78 -1.21
N ALA A 127 -12.05 -10.10 -1.43
CA ALA A 127 -12.99 -10.51 -0.38
C ALA A 127 -12.48 -11.66 0.51
N GLY A 128 -11.75 -12.62 -0.07
CA GLY A 128 -11.19 -13.75 0.68
C GLY A 128 -10.05 -13.38 1.63
N THR A 129 -9.31 -12.31 1.33
CA THR A 129 -8.16 -11.85 2.13
C THR A 129 -8.51 -10.71 3.08
N ILE A 130 -9.53 -9.91 2.79
CA ILE A 130 -10.06 -8.85 3.67
C ILE A 130 -10.40 -9.40 5.05
N ARG A 131 -11.06 -10.57 5.11
CA ARG A 131 -11.41 -11.21 6.38
C ARG A 131 -10.19 -11.47 7.25
N PHE A 132 -9.13 -12.06 6.70
CA PHE A 132 -7.90 -12.33 7.44
C PHE A 132 -7.18 -11.05 7.87
N SER A 133 -7.23 -10.02 7.04
CA SER A 133 -6.63 -8.72 7.34
C SER A 133 -7.36 -8.04 8.51
N TRP A 134 -8.69 -8.10 8.55
CA TRP A 134 -9.48 -7.59 9.67
C TRP A 134 -9.26 -8.39 10.95
N ASP A 135 -9.20 -9.75 10.86
CA ASP A 135 -8.86 -10.58 12.01
C ASP A 135 -7.52 -10.19 12.62
N ALA A 136 -6.50 -10.04 11.78
CA ALA A 136 -5.18 -9.60 12.22
C ALA A 136 -5.21 -8.19 12.83
N ALA A 137 -5.92 -7.24 12.21
CA ALA A 137 -6.01 -5.87 12.69
C ALA A 137 -6.67 -5.81 14.07
N PHE A 138 -7.80 -6.49 14.26
CA PHE A 138 -8.47 -6.51 15.56
C PHE A 138 -7.65 -7.21 16.63
N ARG A 139 -7.06 -8.37 16.32
CA ARG A 139 -6.20 -9.10 17.25
C ARG A 139 -4.96 -8.32 17.67
N ASP A 140 -4.34 -7.58 16.73
CA ASP A 140 -3.06 -6.92 16.98
C ASP A 140 -3.24 -5.49 17.54
N TYR A 141 -4.39 -4.84 17.27
CA TYR A 141 -4.57 -3.42 17.60
C TYR A 141 -5.65 -3.15 18.63
N THR A 142 -6.57 -4.08 18.89
CA THR A 142 -7.68 -3.85 19.81
C THR A 142 -7.69 -4.85 20.98
N PRO A 143 -8.33 -4.53 22.12
CA PRO A 143 -8.47 -5.46 23.23
C PRO A 143 -9.61 -6.47 23.05
N ILE A 144 -10.39 -6.38 21.98
CA ILE A 144 -11.53 -7.24 21.72
C ILE A 144 -11.24 -8.24 20.60
N TRP A 145 -11.85 -9.40 20.69
CA TRP A 145 -11.83 -10.42 19.65
C TRP A 145 -13.16 -10.44 18.92
N LEU A 146 -13.11 -10.47 17.59
CA LEU A 146 -14.30 -10.64 16.75
C LEU A 146 -14.40 -12.09 16.26
N ASN A 147 -15.58 -12.68 16.42
CA ASN A 147 -15.90 -13.98 15.82
C ASN A 147 -16.29 -13.75 14.36
N LEU A 148 -15.32 -13.73 13.43
CA LEU A 148 -15.61 -13.46 12.03
C LEU A 148 -16.42 -14.58 11.39
N CYS A 149 -17.49 -14.22 10.66
CA CYS A 149 -18.34 -15.17 9.95
C CYS A 149 -17.55 -15.98 8.91
N ASP A 150 -18.03 -17.14 8.51
CA ASP A 150 -17.41 -17.96 7.48
C ASP A 150 -17.56 -17.33 6.09
N ASN A 151 -16.73 -17.80 5.13
CA ASN A 151 -16.70 -17.22 3.77
C ASN A 151 -18.01 -17.38 3.01
N LYS A 152 -18.77 -18.47 3.26
CA LYS A 152 -20.03 -18.70 2.57
C LYS A 152 -21.08 -17.68 3.02
N THR A 153 -21.24 -17.54 4.32
CA THR A 153 -22.12 -16.52 4.93
C THR A 153 -21.72 -15.11 4.49
N TYR A 154 -20.39 -14.84 4.43
CA TYR A 154 -19.88 -13.56 3.96
C TYR A 154 -20.34 -13.26 2.52
N GLN A 155 -20.18 -14.20 1.59
CA GLN A 155 -20.56 -14.02 0.19
C GLN A 155 -22.09 -13.88 0.02
N GLU A 156 -22.87 -14.72 0.70
CA GLU A 156 -24.32 -14.68 0.63
C GLU A 156 -24.89 -13.33 1.11
N LEU A 157 -24.35 -12.78 2.20
CA LEU A 157 -24.78 -11.48 2.72
C LEU A 157 -24.30 -10.32 1.84
N LEU A 158 -23.08 -10.40 1.29
CA LEU A 158 -22.49 -9.33 0.50
C LEU A 158 -23.32 -9.00 -0.77
N GLU A 159 -24.02 -9.99 -1.33
CA GLU A 159 -24.89 -9.84 -2.50
C GLU A 159 -26.26 -9.22 -2.17
N THR A 160 -26.57 -8.96 -0.91
CA THR A 160 -27.87 -8.42 -0.51
C THR A 160 -27.99 -6.91 -0.78
N GLU A 161 -29.17 -6.47 -1.22
CA GLU A 161 -29.49 -5.05 -1.38
C GLU A 161 -29.36 -4.29 -0.06
N GLU A 162 -29.64 -4.93 1.05
CA GLU A 162 -29.55 -4.34 2.39
C GLU A 162 -28.16 -3.85 2.73
N ILE A 163 -27.10 -4.60 2.37
CA ILE A 163 -25.69 -4.16 2.55
C ILE A 163 -25.36 -3.03 1.57
N ALA A 164 -25.84 -3.09 0.34
CA ALA A 164 -25.61 -2.02 -0.63
C ALA A 164 -26.14 -0.67 -0.14
N GLU A 165 -27.33 -0.66 0.50
CA GLU A 165 -27.97 0.54 1.03
C GLU A 165 -27.46 0.98 2.40
N MET A 166 -26.69 0.15 3.12
CA MET A 166 -26.11 0.55 4.41
C MET A 166 -25.18 1.74 4.26
N PRO A 167 -25.24 2.74 5.16
CA PRO A 167 -24.24 3.78 5.23
C PRO A 167 -22.89 3.21 5.69
N THR A 168 -21.81 3.93 5.39
CA THR A 168 -20.47 3.56 5.82
C THR A 168 -20.17 4.08 7.23
N PHE A 169 -19.43 3.30 8.00
CA PHE A 169 -18.94 3.70 9.32
C PHE A 169 -18.11 5.00 9.25
N PRO A 170 -18.33 5.99 10.12
CA PRO A 170 -19.03 5.94 11.41
C PRO A 170 -20.49 6.44 11.38
N GLN A 171 -21.17 6.45 10.26
CA GLN A 171 -22.54 6.96 10.18
C GLN A 171 -23.51 6.03 10.92
N GLU A 172 -24.59 6.61 11.47
CA GLU A 172 -25.66 5.84 12.10
C GLU A 172 -26.25 4.83 11.12
N GLY A 173 -26.42 3.58 11.56
CA GLY A 173 -26.90 2.49 10.73
C GLY A 173 -25.81 1.73 9.94
N SER A 174 -24.54 2.12 10.09
CA SER A 174 -23.41 1.38 9.50
C SER A 174 -23.07 0.07 10.23
N ILE A 175 -23.66 -0.15 11.38
CA ILE A 175 -23.61 -1.39 12.17
C ILE A 175 -25.03 -1.92 12.30
N ARG A 176 -25.27 -3.12 11.77
CA ARG A 176 -26.60 -3.76 11.83
C ARG A 176 -26.49 -5.27 12.07
N LYS A 177 -27.50 -5.83 12.74
CA LYS A 177 -27.64 -7.28 12.88
C LYS A 177 -28.56 -7.81 11.77
N MET A 178 -28.01 -8.69 10.91
CA MET A 178 -28.68 -9.27 9.75
C MET A 178 -28.50 -10.79 9.79
N ASP A 179 -29.57 -11.55 9.74
CA ASP A 179 -29.56 -13.02 9.76
C ASP A 179 -28.66 -13.65 10.86
N GLY A 180 -28.63 -13.02 12.02
CA GLY A 180 -27.81 -13.46 13.15
C GLY A 180 -26.33 -13.06 13.07
N VAL A 181 -25.91 -12.36 12.03
CA VAL A 181 -24.56 -11.80 11.85
C VAL A 181 -24.58 -10.31 12.14
N LEU A 182 -23.57 -9.81 12.85
CA LEU A 182 -23.36 -8.39 13.05
C LEU A 182 -22.54 -7.83 11.87
N VAL A 183 -23.17 -7.06 11.02
CA VAL A 183 -22.54 -6.46 9.83
C VAL A 183 -22.06 -5.05 10.15
N ILE A 184 -20.81 -4.75 9.78
CA ILE A 184 -20.16 -3.43 9.91
C ILE A 184 -19.69 -3.01 8.53
N LYS A 185 -20.30 -1.98 7.93
CA LYS A 185 -19.90 -1.47 6.62
C LYS A 185 -18.85 -0.38 6.80
N VAL A 186 -17.60 -0.71 6.46
CA VAL A 186 -16.43 0.18 6.64
C VAL A 186 -16.23 1.10 5.43
N SER A 187 -16.49 0.59 4.23
CA SER A 187 -16.38 1.37 2.98
C SER A 187 -17.34 0.89 1.92
N GLU A 188 -17.55 1.72 0.88
CA GLU A 188 -18.34 1.37 -0.30
C GLU A 188 -17.57 0.49 -1.30
N GLU A 189 -16.23 0.52 -1.23
CA GLU A 189 -15.38 -0.25 -2.13
C GLU A 189 -15.18 -1.65 -1.57
N TYR A 190 -15.95 -2.60 -2.07
CA TYR A 190 -15.74 -4.02 -1.90
C TYR A 190 -15.90 -4.69 -3.26
N HIS A 191 -14.91 -5.50 -3.64
CA HIS A 191 -14.95 -6.25 -4.89
C HIS A 191 -15.50 -7.64 -4.64
N LEU A 192 -16.44 -8.03 -5.49
CA LEU A 192 -17.05 -9.35 -5.54
C LEU A 192 -16.26 -10.28 -6.51
N ASP A 193 -14.93 -10.30 -6.45
CA ASP A 193 -14.10 -11.14 -7.33
C ASP A 193 -13.97 -12.58 -6.80
#